data_ef3cb4a1c51d1bca85e538447fd80ad4
#
_entry.id   ef3cb4a1c51d1bca85e538447fd80ad4
#
_cell.length_a   1.000
_cell.length_b   1.000
_cell.length_c   1.000
_cell.angle_alpha   90.00
_cell.angle_beta   90.00
_cell.angle_gamma   90.00
#
_symmetry.space_group_name_H-M   'P 1'
#
loop_
_entity.id
_entity.type
_entity.pdbx_description
1 polymer ?
#
loop_
_entity_poly.entity_id
_entity_poly.type
_entity_poly.pdbx_seq_one_letter_code
_entity_poly.pdbx_strand_id
1 'polypeptide(L)' 'MGLDDMLKQQIRDRAPQLKQKLVNEFSEVTQQDMDEASDDPDEIVDRVQQKTGQPREQVEQRVQKVMQQR' A
#
# COMPACT_ATOMS: atom_id res chain seq x y z
N MET A 1 -8.41 11.82 4.89
CA MET A 1 -9.12 10.78 5.63
C MET A 1 -8.29 9.52 5.63
N GLY A 2 -8.36 8.75 6.71
CA GLY A 2 -7.59 7.53 6.79
C GLY A 2 -8.29 6.34 6.16
N LEU A 3 -7.61 5.22 6.19
CA LEU A 3 -8.19 3.95 5.77
C LEU A 3 -9.22 3.51 6.81
N ASP A 4 -10.36 2.99 6.38
CA ASP A 4 -11.33 2.47 7.32
C ASP A 4 -10.89 1.09 7.84
N ASP A 5 -11.54 0.62 8.90
CA ASP A 5 -11.13 -0.60 9.57
C ASP A 5 -11.29 -1.83 8.68
N MET A 6 -12.34 -1.86 7.87
CA MET A 6 -12.58 -2.99 6.98
C MET A 6 -11.50 -3.06 5.91
N LEU A 7 -11.13 -1.93 5.34
CA LEU A 7 -10.08 -1.89 4.33
C LEU A 7 -8.74 -2.28 4.94
N LYS A 8 -8.44 -1.79 6.15
CA LYS A 8 -7.20 -2.17 6.83
C LYS A 8 -7.12 -3.67 7.04
N GLN A 9 -8.22 -4.29 7.43
CA GLN A 9 -8.24 -5.72 7.63
C GLN A 9 -8.02 -6.47 6.31
N GLN A 10 -8.65 -6.01 5.24
CA GLN A 10 -8.44 -6.60 3.91
C GLN A 10 -6.99 -6.47 3.47
N ILE A 11 -6.36 -5.34 3.75
CA ILE A 11 -4.95 -5.13 3.41
C ILE A 11 -4.09 -6.13 4.17
N ARG A 12 -4.34 -6.31 5.47
CA ARG A 12 -3.58 -7.28 6.27
C ARG A 12 -3.74 -8.70 5.73
N ASP A 13 -4.97 -9.07 5.39
CA ASP A 13 -5.26 -10.43 4.90
C ASP A 13 -4.58 -10.70 3.56
N ARG A 14 -4.39 -9.67 2.75
CA ARG A 14 -3.84 -9.80 1.40
C ARG A 14 -2.50 -9.11 1.26
N ALA A 15 -1.82 -8.84 2.38
CA ALA A 15 -0.60 -8.05 2.36
C ALA A 15 0.47 -8.55 1.39
N PRO A 16 0.77 -9.86 1.32
CA PRO A 16 1.79 -10.31 0.38
C PRO A 16 1.45 -10.00 -1.07
N GLN A 17 0.19 -10.19 -1.45
CA GLN A 17 -0.24 -9.87 -2.81
C GLN A 17 -0.27 -8.38 -3.07
N LEU A 18 -0.77 -7.62 -2.11
CA LEU A 18 -0.83 -6.16 -2.24
C LEU A 18 0.56 -5.57 -2.38
N LYS A 19 1.50 -6.00 -1.54
CA LYS A 19 2.85 -5.47 -1.59
C LYS A 19 3.48 -5.70 -2.96
N GLN A 20 3.29 -6.88 -3.53
CA GLN A 20 3.83 -7.18 -4.83
C GLN A 20 3.21 -6.32 -5.92
N LYS A 21 1.89 -6.10 -5.83
CA LYS A 21 1.20 -5.24 -6.78
C LYS A 21 1.68 -3.79 -6.67
N LEU A 22 1.94 -3.33 -5.45
CA LEU A 22 2.42 -1.96 -5.26
C LEU A 22 3.82 -1.78 -5.83
N VAL A 23 4.68 -2.78 -5.70
CA VAL A 23 6.01 -2.73 -6.32
C VAL A 23 5.88 -2.60 -7.85
N ASN A 24 4.90 -3.27 -8.44
CA ASN A 24 4.66 -3.17 -9.87
C ASN A 24 3.99 -1.85 -10.26
N GLU A 25 3.11 -1.33 -9.40
CA GLU A 25 2.36 -0.10 -9.71
C GLU A 25 3.25 1.14 -9.59
N PHE A 26 4.13 1.18 -8.60
CA PHE A 26 5.00 2.32 -8.33
C PHE A 26 6.44 1.92 -8.57
N SER A 27 7.06 2.49 -9.61
CA SER A 27 8.44 2.15 -9.94
C SER A 27 9.42 2.57 -8.85
N GLU A 28 9.06 3.56 -8.03
CA GLU A 28 9.91 4.05 -6.95
C GLU A 28 9.90 3.14 -5.73
N VAL A 29 8.92 2.24 -5.63
CA VAL A 29 8.76 1.35 -4.50
C VAL A 29 9.45 0.02 -4.82
N THR A 30 10.30 -0.44 -3.91
CA THR A 30 11.03 -1.70 -4.10
C THR A 30 10.45 -2.80 -3.21
N GLN A 31 10.83 -4.04 -3.52
CA GLN A 31 10.43 -5.17 -2.69
C GLN A 31 10.94 -4.99 -1.25
N GLN A 32 12.15 -4.46 -1.11
CA GLN A 32 12.72 -4.22 0.21
C GLN A 32 11.88 -3.22 1.01
N ASP A 33 11.38 -2.17 0.35
CA ASP A 33 10.52 -1.20 1.01
C ASP A 33 9.27 -1.86 1.58
N MET A 34 8.69 -2.76 0.82
CA MET A 34 7.48 -3.45 1.26
C MET A 34 7.79 -4.45 2.38
N ASP A 35 8.94 -5.10 2.31
CA ASP A 35 9.34 -6.00 3.38
C ASP A 35 9.53 -5.25 4.71
N GLU A 36 10.10 -4.05 4.63
CA GLU A 36 10.30 -3.22 5.82
C GLU A 36 8.99 -2.68 6.38
N ALA A 37 8.00 -2.46 5.51
CA ALA A 37 6.71 -1.96 5.95
C ALA A 37 5.89 -2.99 6.72
N SER A 38 6.30 -4.25 6.68
CA SER A 38 5.57 -5.31 7.35
C SER A 38 4.17 -5.45 6.75
N ASP A 39 3.19 -5.95 7.52
CA ASP A 39 1.82 -6.12 7.03
C ASP A 39 0.89 -5.01 7.55
N ASP A 40 1.44 -3.98 8.15
CA ASP A 40 0.65 -2.87 8.70
C ASP A 40 0.20 -1.97 7.55
N PRO A 41 -1.12 -1.79 7.36
CA PRO A 41 -1.63 -0.95 6.27
C PRO A 41 -1.11 0.47 6.32
N ASP A 42 -1.03 1.06 7.51
CA ASP A 42 -0.56 2.44 7.64
C ASP A 42 0.92 2.56 7.26
N GLU A 43 1.73 1.58 7.64
CA GLU A 43 3.14 1.59 7.28
C GLU A 43 3.33 1.39 5.78
N ILE A 44 2.52 0.53 5.16
CA ILE A 44 2.57 0.33 3.72
C ILE A 44 2.29 1.65 3.00
N VAL A 45 1.23 2.35 3.41
CA VAL A 45 0.88 3.63 2.80
C VAL A 45 1.99 4.67 3.05
N ASP A 46 2.50 4.73 4.29
CA ASP A 46 3.56 5.68 4.61
C ASP A 46 4.80 5.45 3.76
N ARG A 47 5.19 4.19 3.58
CA ARG A 47 6.38 3.88 2.81
C ARG A 47 6.22 4.27 1.35
N VAL A 48 5.05 3.96 0.77
CA VAL A 48 4.76 4.36 -0.61
C VAL A 48 4.78 5.88 -0.73
N GLN A 49 4.20 6.58 0.24
CA GLN A 49 4.19 8.04 0.24
C GLN A 49 5.60 8.61 0.26
N GLN A 50 6.46 8.06 1.10
CA GLN A 50 7.85 8.51 1.19
C GLN A 50 8.60 8.32 -0.12
N LYS A 51 8.34 7.21 -0.80
CA LYS A 51 9.08 6.88 -2.01
C LYS A 51 8.57 7.62 -3.24
N THR A 52 7.26 7.87 -3.31
CA THR A 52 6.66 8.51 -4.48
C THR A 52 6.52 10.02 -4.32
N GLY A 53 6.52 10.52 -3.09
CA GLY A 53 6.28 11.93 -2.82
C GLY A 53 4.84 12.36 -3.02
N GLN A 54 3.93 11.41 -3.23
CA GLN A 54 2.53 11.72 -3.43
C GLN A 54 1.83 11.98 -2.10
N PRO A 55 0.74 12.78 -2.11
CA PRO A 55 -0.06 12.97 -0.89
C PRO A 55 -0.66 11.65 -0.44
N ARG A 56 -0.85 11.52 0.87
CA ARG A 56 -1.40 10.29 1.45
C ARG A 56 -2.74 9.92 0.82
N GLU A 57 -3.58 10.92 0.56
CA GLU A 57 -4.90 10.67 -0.03
C GLU A 57 -4.78 9.97 -1.37
N GLN A 58 -3.84 10.38 -2.22
CA GLN A 58 -3.65 9.73 -3.51
C GLN A 58 -3.12 8.32 -3.36
N VAL A 59 -2.20 8.12 -2.41
CA VAL A 59 -1.68 6.77 -2.15
C VAL A 59 -2.79 5.86 -1.67
N GLU A 60 -3.65 6.34 -0.78
CA GLU A 60 -4.77 5.54 -0.29
C GLU A 60 -5.72 5.17 -1.42
N GLN A 61 -6.01 6.10 -2.32
CA GLN A 61 -6.86 5.81 -3.47
C GLN A 61 -6.25 4.74 -4.38
N ARG A 62 -4.95 4.81 -4.59
CA ARG A 62 -4.26 3.81 -5.39
C ARG A 62 -4.29 2.44 -4.72
N VAL A 63 -4.08 2.41 -3.41
CA VAL A 63 -4.15 1.15 -2.67
C VAL A 63 -5.54 0.53 -2.80
N GLN A 64 -6.58 1.33 -2.66
CA GLN A 64 -7.94 0.84 -2.83
C GLN A 64 -8.16 0.28 -4.23
N LYS A 65 -7.67 0.99 -5.24
CA LYS A 65 -7.83 0.55 -6.62
C LYS A 65 -7.11 -0.79 -6.85
N VAL A 66 -5.91 -0.91 -6.33
CA VAL A 66 -5.13 -2.13 -6.46
C VAL A 66 -5.83 -3.29 -5.74
N MET A 67 -6.40 -3.03 -4.57
CA MET A 67 -7.12 -4.06 -3.83
C MET A 67 -8.36 -4.56 -4.57
N GLN A 68 -8.97 -3.73 -5.40
CA GLN A 68 -10.13 -4.11 -6.19
C GLN A 68 -9.77 -4.86 -7.46
N GLN A 69 -8.52 -4.82 -7.86
CA GLN A 69 -8.07 -5.57 -9.04
C GLN A 69 -8.00 -7.06 -8.73
N ARG A 70 -8.37 -7.87 -9.69
CA ARG A 70 -8.36 -9.32 -9.56
C ARG A 70 -7.17 -9.94 -10.28
#